data_a0c892df72e6d86b2bdbbe47dc95e4a5
#
_entry.id   a0c892df72e6d86b2bdbbe47dc95e4a5
#
_cell.length_a   1.000
_cell.length_b   1.000
_cell.length_c   1.000
_cell.angle_alpha   90.00
_cell.angle_beta   90.00
_cell.angle_gamma   90.00
#
_symmetry.space_group_name_H-M   'P 1'
#
loop_
_entity.id
_entity.type
_entity.pdbx_description
1 polymer ?
#
loop_
_entity_poly.entity_id
_entity_poly.type
_entity_poly.pdbx_seq_one_letter_code
_entity_poly.pdbx_strand_id
1 'polypeptide(L)'
;ALGLYDEITVTTTASGRDITVEGEGAEDVPWGPSHLVVRAIERGLEAAGVWADGLKVLCRNAIPHSRGLGSSASAVVGGLAAASGLAAKVGDDLALTPAQLVQMSSEFEGHPDNASASVLGGAVVSWSCPAEGADAPRGYFATRLDVHSSIRAVALVPSERSSTAHTRG
;
A
#
# COMPACT_ATOMS: atom_id res chain seq x y z
N ALA A 1 -10.06 0.74 -8.74
CA ALA A 1 -10.25 0.68 -7.28
C ALA A 1 -11.74 0.50 -6.96
N LEU A 2 -12.02 -0.18 -5.86
CA LEU A 2 -13.36 -0.37 -5.28
C LEU A 2 -13.58 0.65 -4.16
N GLY A 3 -14.84 0.81 -3.72
CA GLY A 3 -15.21 1.65 -2.57
C GLY A 3 -15.05 0.95 -1.22
N LEU A 4 -14.06 0.10 -1.07
CA LEU A 4 -13.66 -0.56 0.17
C LEU A 4 -12.32 0.02 0.64
N TYR A 5 -12.22 0.38 1.90
CA TYR A 5 -11.06 1.05 2.45
C TYR A 5 -10.67 0.43 3.78
N ASP A 6 -9.36 0.21 3.96
CA ASP A 6 -8.77 0.01 5.27
C ASP A 6 -8.41 1.38 5.87
N GLU A 7 -8.48 1.49 7.18
CA GLU A 7 -8.08 2.69 7.93
C GLU A 7 -6.78 2.40 8.68
N ILE A 8 -5.77 3.25 8.48
CA ILE A 8 -4.48 3.13 9.18
C ILE A 8 -4.20 4.43 9.93
N THR A 9 -4.13 4.34 11.24
CA THR A 9 -3.74 5.45 12.11
C THR A 9 -2.34 5.23 12.64
N VAL A 10 -1.46 6.23 12.48
CA VAL A 10 -0.08 6.17 12.95
C VAL A 10 0.23 7.33 13.88
N THR A 11 0.87 7.00 15.00
CA THR A 11 1.36 7.96 15.98
C THR A 11 2.83 7.69 16.28
N THR A 12 3.66 8.72 16.31
CA THR A 12 5.05 8.60 16.74
C THR A 12 5.13 8.47 18.27
N THR A 13 6.05 7.63 18.74
CA THR A 13 6.30 7.37 20.16
C THR A 13 7.79 7.49 20.46
N ALA A 14 8.17 7.49 21.74
CA ALA A 14 9.55 7.60 22.16
C ALA A 14 10.40 6.36 21.82
N SER A 15 9.77 5.20 21.61
CA SER A 15 10.45 3.96 21.24
C SER A 15 9.47 2.87 20.86
N GLY A 16 9.97 1.81 20.21
CA GLY A 16 9.21 0.59 19.92
C GLY A 16 8.39 0.66 18.63
N ARG A 17 7.85 -0.50 18.27
CA ARG A 17 6.96 -0.69 17.12
C ARG A 17 5.75 -1.47 17.60
N ASP A 18 4.69 -0.74 17.96
CA ASP A 18 3.46 -1.31 18.48
C ASP A 18 2.38 -1.28 17.41
N ILE A 19 1.76 -2.43 17.14
CA ILE A 19 0.72 -2.55 16.14
C ILE A 19 -0.50 -3.27 16.70
N THR A 20 -1.65 -2.70 16.40
CA THR A 20 -2.96 -3.32 16.66
C THR A 20 -3.69 -3.45 15.34
N VAL A 21 -4.25 -4.63 15.08
CA VAL A 21 -5.06 -4.91 13.88
C VAL A 21 -6.45 -5.33 14.33
N GLU A 22 -7.46 -4.69 13.77
CA GLU A 22 -8.88 -4.96 13.95
C GLU A 22 -9.53 -5.31 12.61
N GLY A 23 -10.52 -6.20 12.62
CA GLY A 23 -11.28 -6.58 11.41
C GLY A 23 -10.64 -7.70 10.60
N GLU A 24 -10.67 -7.59 9.28
CA GLU A 24 -10.24 -8.63 8.35
C GLU A 24 -8.76 -9.00 8.50
N GLY A 25 -8.47 -10.29 8.67
CA GLY A 25 -7.11 -10.81 8.77
C GLY A 25 -6.40 -10.56 10.11
N ALA A 26 -7.08 -10.03 11.13
CA ALA A 26 -6.46 -9.68 12.41
C ALA A 26 -5.73 -10.87 13.09
N GLU A 27 -6.23 -12.09 12.90
CA GLU A 27 -5.65 -13.33 13.47
C GLU A 27 -4.57 -13.95 12.57
N ASP A 28 -4.47 -13.52 11.31
CA ASP A 28 -3.63 -14.14 10.29
C ASP A 28 -2.33 -13.37 10.00
N VAL A 29 -2.24 -12.11 10.43
CA VAL A 29 -1.09 -11.25 10.09
C VAL A 29 -0.03 -11.24 11.18
N PRO A 30 1.27 -11.12 10.81
CA PRO A 30 2.35 -11.04 11.79
C PRO A 30 2.21 -9.81 12.68
N TRP A 31 2.65 -9.91 13.91
CA TRP A 31 2.72 -8.80 14.86
C TRP A 31 4.10 -8.14 14.86
N GLY A 32 4.16 -6.86 15.22
CA GLY A 32 5.42 -6.13 15.42
C GLY A 32 6.12 -5.70 14.12
N PRO A 33 7.47 -5.61 14.13
CA PRO A 33 8.24 -5.03 13.02
C PRO A 33 8.13 -5.76 11.68
N SER A 34 7.75 -7.04 11.69
CA SER A 34 7.55 -7.83 10.47
C SER A 34 6.22 -7.55 9.77
N HIS A 35 5.31 -6.81 10.41
CA HIS A 35 4.02 -6.46 9.83
C HIS A 35 4.19 -5.58 8.58
N LEU A 36 3.45 -5.92 7.52
CA LEU A 36 3.61 -5.28 6.21
C LEU A 36 3.42 -3.76 6.25
N VAL A 37 2.42 -3.27 7.01
CA VAL A 37 2.17 -1.83 7.19
C VAL A 37 3.33 -1.16 7.90
N VAL A 38 3.91 -1.77 8.95
CA VAL A 38 5.07 -1.21 9.66
C VAL A 38 6.26 -1.07 8.73
N ARG A 39 6.57 -2.13 7.97
CA ARG A 39 7.65 -2.10 6.97
C ARG A 39 7.44 -1.03 5.90
N ALA A 40 6.19 -0.86 5.43
CA ALA A 40 5.85 0.17 4.47
C ALA A 40 6.02 1.58 5.06
N ILE A 41 5.61 1.80 6.32
CA ILE A 41 5.84 3.09 7.01
C ILE A 41 7.34 3.37 7.11
N GLU A 42 8.14 2.43 7.60
CA GLU A 42 9.57 2.60 7.76
C GLU A 42 10.27 2.92 6.42
N ARG A 43 9.89 2.19 5.36
CA ARG A 43 10.43 2.44 4.01
C ARG A 43 10.02 3.82 3.47
N GLY A 44 8.79 4.27 3.74
CA GLY A 44 8.32 5.60 3.36
C GLY A 44 9.02 6.73 4.12
N LEU A 45 9.23 6.58 5.43
CA LEU A 45 9.98 7.54 6.25
C LEU A 45 11.44 7.63 5.79
N GLU A 46 12.10 6.48 5.53
CA GLU A 46 13.45 6.43 4.98
C GLU A 46 13.57 7.20 3.67
N ALA A 47 12.63 6.97 2.73
CA ALA A 47 12.61 7.66 1.44
C ALA A 47 12.39 9.17 1.56
N ALA A 48 11.65 9.61 2.57
CA ALA A 48 11.42 11.01 2.89
C ALA A 48 12.57 11.64 3.70
N GLY A 49 13.58 10.86 4.12
CA GLY A 49 14.66 11.34 4.98
C GLY A 49 14.21 11.71 6.40
N VAL A 50 13.10 11.13 6.87
CA VAL A 50 12.49 11.40 8.17
C VAL A 50 12.68 10.19 9.09
N TRP A 51 12.90 10.44 10.38
CA TRP A 51 13.12 9.41 11.38
C TRP A 51 12.04 9.42 12.45
N ALA A 52 11.66 8.24 12.94
CA ALA A 52 10.79 8.09 14.11
C ALA A 52 11.37 7.05 15.07
N ASP A 53 11.62 7.43 16.32
CA ASP A 53 12.19 6.54 17.37
C ASP A 53 11.23 5.39 17.67
N GLY A 54 9.93 5.67 17.70
CA GLY A 54 8.89 4.69 17.89
C GLY A 54 7.63 4.98 17.08
N LEU A 55 6.85 3.93 16.83
CA LEU A 55 5.58 3.98 16.10
C LEU A 55 4.52 3.18 16.84
N LYS A 56 3.34 3.77 16.99
CA LYS A 56 2.11 3.09 17.34
C LYS A 56 1.18 3.12 16.14
N VAL A 57 0.79 1.94 15.66
CA VAL A 57 -0.01 1.74 14.45
C VAL A 57 -1.32 1.05 14.83
N LEU A 58 -2.44 1.59 14.35
CA LEU A 58 -3.75 0.94 14.43
C LEU A 58 -4.25 0.74 13.00
N CYS A 59 -4.50 -0.51 12.63
CA CYS A 59 -5.12 -0.90 11.36
C CYS A 59 -6.54 -1.38 11.62
N ARG A 60 -7.52 -0.79 10.93
CA ARG A 60 -8.90 -1.26 10.85
C ARG A 60 -9.15 -1.75 9.44
N ASN A 61 -9.15 -3.06 9.27
CA ASN A 61 -9.21 -3.69 7.97
C ASN A 61 -10.65 -4.06 7.63
N ALA A 62 -11.14 -3.55 6.50
CA ALA A 62 -12.44 -3.89 5.94
C ALA A 62 -12.32 -4.64 4.60
N ILE A 63 -11.14 -4.67 3.98
CA ILE A 63 -10.89 -5.37 2.73
C ILE A 63 -10.68 -6.86 3.02
N PRO A 64 -11.53 -7.77 2.48
CA PRO A 64 -11.41 -9.21 2.68
C PRO A 64 -10.02 -9.73 2.35
N HIS A 65 -9.37 -10.36 3.33
CA HIS A 65 -8.00 -10.85 3.22
C HIS A 65 -7.92 -12.09 2.31
N SER A 66 -6.91 -12.13 1.41
CA SER A 66 -6.65 -13.26 0.50
C SER A 66 -7.82 -13.64 -0.43
N ARG A 67 -8.60 -12.66 -0.89
CA ARG A 67 -9.74 -12.89 -1.80
C ARG A 67 -9.63 -12.15 -3.13
N GLY A 68 -8.40 -11.79 -3.54
CA GLY A 68 -8.14 -11.12 -4.81
C GLY A 68 -8.55 -9.64 -4.86
N LEU A 69 -8.86 -9.03 -3.72
CA LEU A 69 -9.26 -7.61 -3.63
C LEU A 69 -8.11 -6.64 -3.36
N GLY A 70 -6.86 -7.13 -3.37
CA GLY A 70 -5.68 -6.28 -3.21
C GLY A 70 -5.43 -5.80 -1.78
N SER A 71 -5.83 -6.58 -0.74
CA SER A 71 -5.61 -6.21 0.67
C SER A 71 -4.14 -5.98 1.01
N SER A 72 -3.21 -6.76 0.42
CA SER A 72 -1.76 -6.56 0.59
C SER A 72 -1.31 -5.21 0.02
N ALA A 73 -1.70 -4.90 -1.20
CA ALA A 73 -1.38 -3.62 -1.84
C ALA A 73 -2.00 -2.42 -1.08
N SER A 74 -3.24 -2.57 -0.56
CA SER A 74 -3.89 -1.57 0.31
C SER A 74 -3.07 -1.32 1.58
N ALA A 75 -2.60 -2.38 2.24
CA ALA A 75 -1.77 -2.30 3.44
C ALA A 75 -0.43 -1.56 3.17
N VAL A 76 0.24 -1.89 2.06
CA VAL A 76 1.49 -1.22 1.66
C VAL A 76 1.25 0.24 1.34
N VAL A 77 0.27 0.54 0.49
CA VAL A 77 -0.06 1.93 0.10
C VAL A 77 -0.48 2.75 1.30
N GLY A 78 -1.31 2.19 2.20
CA GLY A 78 -1.72 2.85 3.42
C GLY A 78 -0.55 3.15 4.37
N GLY A 79 0.41 2.22 4.50
CA GLY A 79 1.64 2.44 5.27
C GLY A 79 2.52 3.55 4.68
N LEU A 80 2.75 3.53 3.37
CA LEU A 80 3.51 4.57 2.66
C LEU A 80 2.82 5.95 2.74
N ALA A 81 1.49 5.99 2.59
CA ALA A 81 0.72 7.22 2.71
C ALA A 81 0.77 7.79 4.13
N ALA A 82 0.72 6.93 5.15
CA ALA A 82 0.89 7.34 6.54
C ALA A 82 2.29 7.93 6.81
N ALA A 83 3.34 7.30 6.26
CA ALA A 83 4.70 7.84 6.31
C ALA A 83 4.81 9.21 5.62
N SER A 84 4.20 9.36 4.44
CA SER A 84 4.12 10.63 3.72
C SER A 84 3.43 11.72 4.56
N GLY A 85 2.33 11.38 5.23
CA GLY A 85 1.64 12.28 6.13
C GLY A 85 2.45 12.67 7.37
N LEU A 86 3.28 11.77 7.90
CA LEU A 86 4.21 12.08 8.99
C LEU A 86 5.35 12.98 8.50
N ALA A 87 5.92 12.70 7.32
CA ALA A 87 6.95 13.51 6.71
C ALA A 87 6.48 14.93 6.42
N ALA A 88 5.27 15.09 5.91
CA ALA A 88 4.65 16.40 5.68
C ALA A 88 4.48 17.24 6.95
N LYS A 89 4.41 16.63 8.14
CA LYS A 89 4.40 17.38 9.41
C LYS A 89 5.77 17.91 9.80
N VAL A 90 6.84 17.35 9.25
CA VAL A 90 8.22 17.82 9.44
C VAL A 90 8.55 18.91 8.42
N GLY A 91 8.10 18.73 7.17
CA GLY A 91 8.25 19.71 6.09
C GLY A 91 7.35 19.31 4.92
N ASP A 92 6.61 20.26 4.36
CA ASP A 92 5.64 19.98 3.27
C ASP A 92 6.32 19.40 2.01
N ASP A 93 7.57 19.74 1.77
CA ASP A 93 8.41 19.26 0.67
C ASP A 93 8.91 17.82 0.86
N LEU A 94 8.77 17.26 2.06
CA LEU A 94 9.14 15.89 2.40
C LEU A 94 8.03 14.87 2.12
N ALA A 95 6.83 15.33 1.77
CA ALA A 95 5.72 14.43 1.40
C ALA A 95 6.04 13.63 0.14
N LEU A 96 5.73 12.34 0.16
CA LEU A 96 5.90 11.47 -1.01
C LEU A 96 4.87 11.82 -2.09
N THR A 97 5.33 11.98 -3.31
CA THR A 97 4.46 12.21 -4.47
C THR A 97 3.68 10.95 -4.85
N PRO A 98 2.54 11.07 -5.55
CA PRO A 98 1.81 9.90 -6.07
C PRO A 98 2.68 8.95 -6.92
N ALA A 99 3.62 9.50 -7.71
CA ALA A 99 4.54 8.69 -8.51
C ALA A 99 5.50 7.87 -7.63
N GLN A 100 6.03 8.46 -6.55
CA GLN A 100 6.85 7.74 -5.57
C GLN A 100 6.04 6.68 -4.83
N LEU A 101 4.80 6.96 -4.46
CA LEU A 101 3.92 5.98 -3.83
C LEU A 101 3.64 4.80 -4.76
N VAL A 102 3.37 5.03 -6.06
CA VAL A 102 3.21 3.98 -7.07
C VAL A 102 4.49 3.16 -7.21
N GLN A 103 5.64 3.80 -7.36
CA GLN A 103 6.93 3.11 -7.50
C GLN A 103 7.20 2.21 -6.28
N MET A 104 7.19 2.78 -5.08
CA MET A 104 7.55 2.08 -3.85
C MET A 104 6.56 0.95 -3.53
N SER A 105 5.26 1.17 -3.65
CA SER A 105 4.27 0.13 -3.40
C SER A 105 4.35 -1.01 -4.41
N SER A 106 4.68 -0.72 -5.68
CA SER A 106 4.89 -1.72 -6.72
C SER A 106 6.17 -2.54 -6.49
N GLU A 107 7.20 -1.95 -5.89
CA GLU A 107 8.41 -2.67 -5.46
C GLU A 107 8.10 -3.72 -4.39
N PHE A 108 7.22 -3.40 -3.42
CA PHE A 108 6.76 -4.36 -2.40
C PHE A 108 6.00 -5.54 -3.01
N GLU A 109 5.12 -5.25 -3.97
CA GLU A 109 4.23 -6.26 -4.59
C GLU A 109 4.91 -7.01 -5.77
N GLY A 110 5.97 -6.46 -6.34
CA GLY A 110 6.62 -6.95 -7.56
C GLY A 110 5.86 -6.61 -8.85
N HIS A 111 4.74 -5.89 -8.77
CA HIS A 111 3.89 -5.49 -9.90
C HIS A 111 3.02 -4.28 -9.55
N PRO A 112 2.63 -3.43 -10.54
CA PRO A 112 2.00 -2.15 -10.28
C PRO A 112 0.46 -2.18 -10.21
N ASP A 113 -0.22 -3.26 -10.58
CA ASP A 113 -1.66 -3.28 -10.85
C ASP A 113 -2.54 -2.87 -9.65
N ASN A 114 -2.50 -3.62 -8.54
CA ASN A 114 -3.27 -3.32 -7.35
C ASN A 114 -2.75 -2.07 -6.63
N ALA A 115 -1.42 -1.93 -6.56
CA ALA A 115 -0.75 -0.79 -5.94
C ALA A 115 -1.17 0.54 -6.58
N SER A 116 -1.10 0.63 -7.91
CA SER A 116 -1.49 1.85 -8.64
C SER A 116 -2.96 2.20 -8.47
N ALA A 117 -3.83 1.20 -8.48
CA ALA A 117 -5.26 1.42 -8.25
C ALA A 117 -5.54 1.92 -6.82
N SER A 118 -4.79 1.44 -5.83
CA SER A 118 -4.91 1.90 -4.43
C SER A 118 -4.42 3.35 -4.27
N VAL A 119 -3.35 3.75 -4.98
CA VAL A 119 -2.80 5.11 -4.91
C VAL A 119 -3.68 6.11 -5.66
N LEU A 120 -4.06 5.79 -6.93
CA LEU A 120 -4.69 6.76 -7.83
C LEU A 120 -6.22 6.73 -7.80
N GLY A 121 -6.79 5.62 -7.31
CA GLY A 121 -8.25 5.41 -7.33
C GLY A 121 -8.81 5.23 -8.75
N GLY A 122 -10.11 4.90 -8.84
CA GLY A 122 -10.82 4.76 -10.10
C GLY A 122 -10.32 3.60 -10.98
N ALA A 123 -10.32 3.79 -12.29
CA ALA A 123 -9.71 2.88 -13.25
C ALA A 123 -8.31 3.37 -13.62
N VAL A 124 -7.35 2.44 -13.63
CA VAL A 124 -5.94 2.76 -13.94
C VAL A 124 -5.39 1.83 -15.01
N VAL A 125 -4.51 2.35 -15.83
CA VAL A 125 -3.56 1.57 -16.63
C VAL A 125 -2.22 1.69 -15.95
N SER A 126 -1.57 0.54 -15.71
CA SER A 126 -0.25 0.49 -15.11
C SER A 126 0.69 -0.38 -15.93
N TRP A 127 1.97 -0.06 -15.92
CA TRP A 127 3.00 -0.80 -16.64
C TRP A 127 4.34 -0.73 -15.92
N SER A 128 5.25 -1.59 -16.31
CA SER A 128 6.63 -1.53 -15.82
C SER A 128 7.60 -1.47 -16.99
N CYS A 129 8.70 -0.75 -16.78
CA CYS A 129 9.83 -0.73 -17.69
C CYS A 129 10.99 -1.53 -17.08
N PRO A 130 11.73 -2.28 -17.89
CA PRO A 130 12.97 -2.90 -17.44
C PRO A 130 13.93 -1.85 -16.88
N ALA A 131 14.78 -2.27 -15.97
CA ALA A 131 15.87 -1.44 -15.47
C ALA A 131 16.84 -1.10 -16.62
N GLU A 132 17.25 0.15 -16.72
CA GLU A 132 18.31 0.59 -17.64
C GLU A 132 19.66 0.45 -16.94
N GLY A 133 20.30 -0.73 -17.05
CA GLY A 133 21.56 -1.08 -16.39
C GLY A 133 21.42 -2.19 -15.35
N ALA A 134 22.55 -2.81 -15.00
CA ALA A 134 22.59 -4.02 -14.16
C ALA A 134 22.04 -3.80 -12.74
N ASP A 135 22.16 -2.58 -12.21
CA ASP A 135 21.79 -2.23 -10.82
C ASP A 135 20.63 -1.23 -10.75
N ALA A 136 20.03 -0.83 -11.87
CA ALA A 136 18.91 0.10 -11.84
C ALA A 136 17.60 -0.59 -11.43
N PRO A 137 16.78 0.03 -10.57
CA PRO A 137 15.49 -0.55 -10.22
C PRO A 137 14.52 -0.54 -11.41
N ARG A 138 13.62 -1.52 -11.46
CA ARG A 138 12.52 -1.53 -12.42
C ARG A 138 11.64 -0.31 -12.20
N GLY A 139 11.33 0.43 -13.26
CA GLY A 139 10.37 1.53 -13.22
C GLY A 139 8.93 1.01 -13.23
N TYR A 140 8.09 1.57 -12.37
CA TYR A 140 6.65 1.30 -12.32
C TYR A 140 5.88 2.59 -12.56
N PHE A 141 4.92 2.54 -13.46
CA PHE A 141 4.17 3.70 -13.91
C PHE A 141 2.68 3.40 -13.93
N ALA A 142 1.89 4.44 -13.75
CA ALA A 142 0.44 4.32 -13.86
C ALA A 142 -0.20 5.63 -14.28
N THR A 143 -1.34 5.53 -14.93
CA THR A 143 -2.21 6.66 -15.24
C THR A 143 -3.66 6.31 -14.94
N ARG A 144 -4.40 7.28 -14.41
CA ARG A 144 -5.84 7.15 -14.18
C ARG A 144 -6.58 7.40 -15.47
N LEU A 145 -7.64 6.61 -15.69
CA LEU A 145 -8.56 6.77 -16.80
C LEU A 145 -9.87 7.39 -16.33
N ASP A 146 -10.40 8.29 -17.13
CA ASP A 146 -11.78 8.78 -16.95
C ASP A 146 -12.74 7.73 -17.50
N VAL A 147 -13.57 7.18 -16.61
CA VAL A 147 -14.56 6.16 -16.94
C VAL A 147 -15.93 6.83 -17.10
N HIS A 148 -16.60 6.56 -18.22
CA HIS A 148 -17.94 7.09 -18.45
C HIS A 148 -18.91 6.67 -17.34
N SER A 149 -19.79 7.59 -16.89
CA SER A 149 -20.67 7.39 -15.74
C SER A 149 -21.70 6.26 -15.90
N SER A 150 -21.96 5.79 -17.13
CA SER A 150 -22.83 4.63 -17.39
C SER A 150 -22.17 3.28 -17.14
N ILE A 151 -20.83 3.23 -17.00
CA ILE A 151 -20.10 2.00 -16.73
C ILE A 151 -20.19 1.70 -15.23
N ARG A 152 -20.53 0.46 -14.91
CA ARG A 152 -20.57 -0.04 -13.52
C ARG A 152 -19.63 -1.23 -13.38
N ALA A 153 -18.76 -1.20 -12.39
CA ALA A 153 -17.96 -2.34 -12.01
C ALA A 153 -18.78 -3.26 -11.08
N VAL A 154 -18.77 -4.54 -11.37
CA VAL A 154 -19.34 -5.58 -10.51
C VAL A 154 -18.22 -6.48 -10.04
N ALA A 155 -18.02 -6.57 -8.74
CA ALA A 155 -17.03 -7.45 -8.14
C ALA A 155 -17.70 -8.73 -7.63
N LEU A 156 -17.20 -9.88 -8.08
CA LEU A 156 -17.57 -11.19 -7.55
C LEU A 156 -16.45 -11.62 -6.58
N VAL A 157 -16.76 -11.66 -5.30
CA VAL A 157 -15.79 -11.99 -4.25
C VAL A 157 -15.98 -13.47 -3.88
N PRO A 158 -14.98 -14.35 -4.12
CA PRO A 158 -15.09 -15.75 -3.76
C PRO A 158 -15.13 -15.94 -2.24
N SER A 159 -15.82 -16.97 -1.78
CA SER A 159 -15.81 -17.37 -0.37
C SER A 159 -14.49 -18.01 0.05
N GLU A 160 -13.78 -18.62 -0.90
CA GLU A 160 -12.49 -19.29 -0.67
C GLU A 160 -11.33 -18.31 -0.71
N ARG A 161 -10.30 -18.56 0.13
CA ARG A 161 -9.04 -17.78 0.12
C ARG A 161 -8.19 -18.22 -1.08
N SER A 162 -7.65 -17.25 -1.80
CA SER A 162 -6.71 -17.48 -2.90
C SER A 162 -5.40 -16.73 -2.65
N SER A 163 -4.27 -17.31 -3.08
CA SER A 163 -3.00 -16.58 -3.09
C SER A 163 -2.68 -16.12 -4.51
N THR A 164 -2.14 -14.92 -4.64
CA THR A 164 -1.75 -14.30 -5.92
C THR A 164 -0.72 -15.16 -6.69
N ALA A 165 0.10 -15.93 -5.96
CA ALA A 165 1.08 -16.84 -6.54
C ALA A 165 0.45 -18.01 -7.34
N HIS A 166 -0.77 -18.45 -6.98
CA HIS A 166 -1.47 -19.55 -7.68
C HIS A 166 -2.34 -19.08 -8.86
N THR A 167 -2.66 -17.77 -8.91
CA THR A 167 -3.60 -17.24 -9.92
C THR A 167 -2.91 -16.68 -11.17
N ARG A 168 -1.57 -16.57 -11.15
CA ARG A 168 -0.75 -16.00 -12.24
C ARG A 168 0.10 -17.04 -12.98
N GLY A 169 -0.18 -18.33 -12.80
CA GLY A 169 0.43 -19.45 -13.52
C GLY A 169 -0.18 -19.65 -14.92
#